data_591f4c0fc79b93ca375a918728ec785f
#
_entry.id   591f4c0fc79b93ca375a918728ec785f
#
_cell.length_a   1.000
_cell.length_b   1.000
_cell.length_c   1.000
_cell.angle_alpha   90.00
_cell.angle_beta   90.00
_cell.angle_gamma   90.00
#
_symmetry.space_group_name_H-M   'P 1'
#
loop_
_entity.id
_entity.type
_entity.pdbx_description
1 polymer ?
#
loop_
_entity_poly.entity_id
_entity_poly.type
_entity_poly.pdbx_seq_one_letter_code
_entity_poly.pdbx_strand_id
1 'polypeptide(L)'
;MNQLLNFDESRIRDISREPKVRKKNAARDVTHTITMVPPNFADTLWPEVRGQLMKAVARSRGRWNEEALLHRIKLGHQHLWLAFDSEHTIDGVGTTELVEYPGKRMLAIQFLGGDKFNDWVWDMLERFADWAKDNNCDGIEATARMGFWKWLEQD
;
A
#
# COMPACT_ATOMS: atom_id res chain seq x y z
N MET A 1 19.52 -2.70 0.11
CA MET A 1 19.00 -3.04 -1.20
C MET A 1 17.53 -3.36 -1.12
N ASN A 2 16.76 -2.90 -2.06
CA ASN A 2 15.34 -3.16 -2.11
C ASN A 2 15.10 -4.64 -2.42
N GLN A 3 14.25 -5.29 -1.63
CA GLN A 3 13.92 -6.71 -1.84
C GLN A 3 13.30 -6.99 -3.20
N LEU A 4 12.66 -5.99 -3.80
CA LEU A 4 12.07 -6.16 -5.13
C LEU A 4 13.09 -6.59 -6.16
N LEU A 5 14.33 -6.12 -6.03
CA LEU A 5 15.39 -6.46 -6.96
C LEU A 5 15.81 -7.93 -6.88
N ASN A 6 15.41 -8.60 -5.82
CA ASN A 6 15.75 -10.00 -5.60
C ASN A 6 14.60 -10.94 -5.93
N PHE A 7 13.45 -10.40 -6.30
CA PHE A 7 12.32 -11.23 -6.66
C PHE A 7 12.47 -11.72 -8.09
N ASP A 8 12.13 -12.97 -8.31
CA ASP A 8 11.86 -13.48 -9.63
C ASP A 8 10.70 -12.66 -10.22
N GLU A 9 10.83 -12.21 -11.45
CA GLU A 9 9.78 -11.42 -12.09
C GLU A 9 8.42 -12.11 -12.08
N SER A 10 8.41 -13.44 -12.12
CA SER A 10 7.16 -14.20 -12.05
C SER A 10 6.44 -14.03 -10.71
N ARG A 11 7.15 -13.56 -9.69
CA ARG A 11 6.59 -13.33 -8.36
C ARG A 11 6.19 -11.87 -8.12
N ILE A 12 6.59 -10.97 -9.00
CA ILE A 12 6.15 -9.59 -8.97
C ILE A 12 4.85 -9.54 -9.75
N ARG A 13 3.76 -9.33 -9.04
CA ARG A 13 2.44 -9.38 -9.65
C ARG A 13 1.98 -8.04 -10.14
N ASP A 14 1.46 -8.03 -11.35
CA ASP A 14 0.70 -6.89 -11.85
C ASP A 14 -0.71 -7.01 -11.31
N ILE A 15 -0.89 -6.59 -10.07
CA ILE A 15 -2.17 -6.70 -9.35
C ILE A 15 -3.26 -5.95 -10.08
N SER A 16 -2.91 -4.87 -10.79
CA SER A 16 -3.88 -4.08 -11.52
C SER A 16 -4.58 -4.85 -12.65
N ARG A 17 -3.97 -5.93 -13.12
CA ARG A 17 -4.52 -6.77 -14.18
C ARG A 17 -5.00 -8.12 -13.67
N GLU A 18 -4.96 -8.35 -12.38
CA GLU A 18 -5.23 -9.65 -11.80
C GLU A 18 -6.72 -9.89 -11.65
N PRO A 19 -7.35 -10.76 -12.50
CA PRO A 19 -8.80 -10.98 -12.42
C PRO A 19 -9.22 -11.60 -11.10
N LYS A 20 -8.35 -12.40 -10.49
CA LYS A 20 -8.64 -13.05 -9.20
C LYS A 20 -8.90 -12.05 -8.09
N VAL A 21 -8.06 -11.03 -7.99
CA VAL A 21 -8.20 -10.00 -6.97
C VAL A 21 -9.55 -9.30 -7.13
N ARG A 22 -9.88 -8.93 -8.37
CA ARG A 22 -11.13 -8.23 -8.65
C ARG A 22 -12.35 -9.09 -8.37
N LYS A 23 -12.31 -10.38 -8.72
CA LYS A 23 -13.39 -11.29 -8.44
C LYS A 23 -13.64 -11.47 -6.95
N LYS A 24 -12.57 -11.55 -6.16
CA LYS A 24 -12.69 -11.67 -4.72
C LYS A 24 -13.30 -10.42 -4.10
N ASN A 25 -12.87 -9.26 -4.55
CA ASN A 25 -13.44 -8.01 -4.07
C ASN A 25 -14.90 -7.89 -4.43
N ALA A 26 -15.29 -8.30 -5.63
CA ALA A 26 -16.67 -8.24 -6.06
C ALA A 26 -17.59 -9.13 -5.24
N ALA A 27 -17.05 -10.23 -4.66
CA ALA A 27 -17.81 -11.17 -3.86
C ALA A 27 -17.93 -10.77 -2.38
N ARG A 28 -17.27 -9.68 -1.97
CA ARG A 28 -17.25 -9.23 -0.58
C ARG A 28 -18.07 -7.98 -0.40
N ASP A 29 -18.65 -7.85 0.80
CA ASP A 29 -19.25 -6.59 1.19
C ASP A 29 -18.14 -5.56 1.44
N VAL A 30 -18.34 -4.36 0.96
CA VAL A 30 -17.42 -3.26 1.21
C VAL A 30 -17.73 -2.69 2.58
N THR A 31 -16.78 -2.77 3.51
CA THR A 31 -16.94 -2.31 4.88
C THR A 31 -16.11 -1.07 5.18
N HIS A 32 -15.19 -0.72 4.30
CA HIS A 32 -14.25 0.38 4.51
C HIS A 32 -14.17 1.29 3.30
N THR A 33 -13.94 2.55 3.58
CA THR A 33 -13.62 3.54 2.55
C THR A 33 -12.10 3.65 2.49
N ILE A 34 -11.58 3.65 1.26
CA ILE A 34 -10.13 3.80 1.03
C ILE A 34 -9.90 5.19 0.45
N THR A 35 -8.98 5.92 1.03
CA THR A 35 -8.67 7.26 0.55
C THR A 35 -7.17 7.55 0.63
N MET A 36 -6.69 8.35 -0.31
CA MET A 36 -5.34 8.90 -0.25
C MET A 36 -5.39 10.21 0.53
N VAL A 37 -4.47 10.38 1.46
CA VAL A 37 -4.38 11.59 2.27
C VAL A 37 -3.60 12.64 1.47
N PRO A 38 -4.18 13.83 1.25
CA PRO A 38 -3.40 14.91 0.63
C PRO A 38 -2.16 15.22 1.48
N PRO A 39 -1.01 15.51 0.85
CA PRO A 39 0.23 15.75 1.60
C PRO A 39 0.12 16.81 2.70
N ASN A 40 -0.66 17.84 2.47
CA ASN A 40 -0.81 18.93 3.46
C ASN A 40 -1.65 18.53 4.67
N PHE A 41 -2.32 17.38 4.64
CA PHE A 41 -3.07 16.86 5.81
C PHE A 41 -2.29 15.80 6.58
N ALA A 42 -1.11 15.41 6.11
CA ALA A 42 -0.34 14.34 6.74
C ALA A 42 -0.01 14.66 8.21
N ASP A 43 0.42 15.88 8.49
CA ASP A 43 0.73 16.26 9.88
C ASP A 43 -0.48 16.15 10.79
N THR A 44 -1.65 16.56 10.32
CA THR A 44 -2.88 16.53 11.10
C THR A 44 -3.29 15.11 11.47
N LEU A 45 -3.14 14.18 10.54
CA LEU A 45 -3.55 12.79 10.73
C LEU A 45 -2.45 11.92 11.36
N TRP A 46 -1.21 12.41 11.38
CA TRP A 46 -0.08 11.61 11.81
C TRP A 46 -0.25 10.98 13.21
N PRO A 47 -0.73 11.69 14.22
CA PRO A 47 -0.92 11.08 15.53
C PRO A 47 -1.85 9.87 15.51
N GLU A 48 -2.83 9.85 14.61
CA GLU A 48 -3.80 8.75 14.52
C GLU A 48 -3.27 7.55 13.74
N VAL A 49 -2.34 7.77 12.80
CA VAL A 49 -1.88 6.70 11.90
C VAL A 49 -0.50 6.17 12.25
N ARG A 50 0.31 6.95 12.96
CA ARG A 50 1.71 6.60 13.19
C ARG A 50 1.88 5.27 13.91
N GLY A 51 1.00 4.95 14.85
CA GLY A 51 1.12 3.71 15.62
C GLY A 51 1.08 2.47 14.74
N GLN A 52 0.17 2.44 13.78
CA GLN A 52 0.05 1.31 12.86
C GLN A 52 1.18 1.29 11.85
N LEU A 53 1.60 2.46 11.36
CA LEU A 53 2.71 2.55 10.41
C LEU A 53 4.04 2.17 11.04
N MET A 54 4.29 2.61 12.26
CA MET A 54 5.59 2.40 12.88
C MET A 54 5.88 0.92 13.16
N LYS A 55 4.84 0.12 13.35
CA LYS A 55 5.02 -1.33 13.45
C LYS A 55 5.59 -1.90 12.16
N ALA A 56 5.11 -1.42 11.01
CA ALA A 56 5.63 -1.84 9.72
C ALA A 56 7.02 -1.27 9.46
N VAL A 57 7.23 -0.01 9.82
CA VAL A 57 8.52 0.66 9.63
C VAL A 57 9.63 -0.02 10.45
N ALA A 58 9.30 -0.47 11.66
CA ALA A 58 10.26 -1.17 12.50
C ALA A 58 10.81 -2.43 11.82
N ARG A 59 10.02 -3.05 10.95
CA ARG A 59 10.44 -4.24 10.21
C ARG A 59 11.39 -3.93 9.05
N SER A 60 11.61 -2.67 8.76
CA SER A 60 12.54 -2.26 7.71
C SER A 60 14.01 -2.39 8.13
N ARG A 61 14.24 -2.78 9.39
CA ARG A 61 15.58 -2.99 9.95
C ARG A 61 16.47 -1.75 9.81
N GLY A 62 15.92 -0.59 10.16
CA GLY A 62 16.65 0.66 10.13
C GLY A 62 16.74 1.35 8.78
N ARG A 63 16.14 0.78 7.73
CA ARG A 63 16.11 1.43 6.41
C ARG A 63 15.24 2.67 6.42
N TRP A 64 14.20 2.66 7.24
CA TRP A 64 13.27 3.76 7.34
C TRP A 64 13.07 4.15 8.80
N ASN A 65 12.72 5.40 9.02
CA ASN A 65 12.31 5.92 10.32
C ASN A 65 11.12 6.85 10.14
N GLU A 66 10.48 7.20 11.25
CA GLU A 66 9.27 7.99 11.24
C GLU A 66 9.46 9.35 10.55
N GLU A 67 10.52 10.05 10.89
CA GLU A 67 10.77 11.38 10.33
C GLU A 67 10.96 11.35 8.83
N ALA A 68 11.76 10.39 8.33
CA ALA A 68 12.01 10.28 6.91
C ALA A 68 10.74 9.94 6.14
N LEU A 69 9.93 9.04 6.68
CA LEU A 69 8.68 8.65 6.03
C LEU A 69 7.70 9.81 5.96
N LEU A 70 7.48 10.48 7.09
CA LEU A 70 6.59 11.63 7.13
C LEU A 70 7.06 12.74 6.19
N HIS A 71 8.34 13.02 6.18
CA HIS A 71 8.92 14.01 5.29
C HIS A 71 8.64 13.71 3.82
N ARG A 72 8.83 12.46 3.40
CA ARG A 72 8.57 12.06 2.02
C ARG A 72 7.09 12.11 1.67
N ILE A 73 6.22 11.80 2.62
CA ILE A 73 4.77 11.91 2.42
C ILE A 73 4.39 13.37 2.21
N LYS A 74 4.94 14.28 3.02
CA LYS A 74 4.66 15.71 2.90
C LYS A 74 5.16 16.30 1.59
N LEU A 75 6.25 15.76 1.06
CA LEU A 75 6.78 16.18 -0.25
C LEU A 75 6.06 15.54 -1.44
N GLY A 76 5.18 14.58 -1.18
CA GLY A 76 4.49 13.86 -2.25
C GLY A 76 5.30 12.74 -2.90
N HIS A 77 6.45 12.39 -2.34
CA HIS A 77 7.29 11.29 -2.83
C HIS A 77 6.81 9.93 -2.36
N GLN A 78 6.07 9.90 -1.27
CA GLN A 78 5.34 8.74 -0.80
C GLN A 78 3.89 9.15 -0.64
N HIS A 79 2.97 8.21 -0.85
CA HIS A 79 1.55 8.48 -0.72
C HIS A 79 1.03 7.76 0.51
N LEU A 80 0.25 8.45 1.31
CA LEU A 80 -0.37 7.89 2.51
C LEU A 80 -1.82 7.53 2.20
N TRP A 81 -2.20 6.30 2.50
CA TRP A 81 -3.55 5.81 2.26
C TRP A 81 -4.16 5.32 3.57
N LEU A 82 -5.47 5.52 3.70
CA LEU A 82 -6.23 5.11 4.87
C LEU A 82 -7.36 4.19 4.46
N ALA A 83 -7.68 3.25 5.36
CA ALA A 83 -8.90 2.46 5.30
C ALA A 83 -9.69 2.75 6.58
N PHE A 84 -10.88 3.33 6.45
CA PHE A 84 -11.71 3.65 7.62
C PHE A 84 -13.11 3.11 7.42
N ASP A 85 -13.75 2.74 8.55
CA ASP A 85 -15.08 2.16 8.55
C ASP A 85 -16.17 3.24 8.54
N SER A 86 -17.42 2.82 8.64
CA SER A 86 -18.58 3.72 8.61
C SER A 86 -18.62 4.67 9.80
N GLU A 87 -17.91 4.35 10.88
CA GLU A 87 -17.81 5.19 12.07
C GLU A 87 -16.55 6.07 12.05
N HIS A 88 -15.84 6.09 10.92
CA HIS A 88 -14.61 6.84 10.72
C HIS A 88 -13.44 6.33 11.56
N THR A 89 -13.50 5.09 12.00
CA THR A 89 -12.38 4.46 12.68
C THR A 89 -11.36 4.02 11.62
N ILE A 90 -10.11 4.44 11.79
CA ILE A 90 -9.03 4.07 10.87
C ILE A 90 -8.52 2.69 11.27
N ASP A 91 -8.82 1.69 10.46
CA ASP A 91 -8.39 0.32 10.69
C ASP A 91 -7.13 -0.04 9.93
N GLY A 92 -6.87 0.64 8.82
CA GLY A 92 -5.71 0.32 8.00
C GLY A 92 -5.01 1.55 7.46
N VAL A 93 -3.71 1.40 7.25
CA VAL A 93 -2.86 2.42 6.64
C VAL A 93 -1.93 1.76 5.64
N GLY A 94 -1.59 2.51 4.61
CA GLY A 94 -0.63 2.03 3.62
C GLY A 94 0.17 3.18 3.07
N THR A 95 1.36 2.87 2.56
CA THR A 95 2.15 3.85 1.82
C THR A 95 2.61 3.26 0.51
N THR A 96 2.61 4.10 -0.52
CA THR A 96 3.04 3.71 -1.86
C THR A 96 3.99 4.77 -2.41
N GLU A 97 4.72 4.37 -3.44
CA GLU A 97 5.62 5.29 -4.13
C GLU A 97 5.69 4.91 -5.61
N LEU A 98 5.81 5.92 -6.46
CA LEU A 98 6.04 5.70 -7.88
C LEU A 98 7.51 5.41 -8.11
N VAL A 99 7.80 4.32 -8.81
CA VAL A 99 9.17 3.92 -9.12
C VAL A 99 9.34 3.86 -10.62
N GLU A 100 10.30 4.63 -11.12
CA GLU A 100 10.63 4.66 -12.53
C GLU A 100 11.85 3.78 -12.78
N TYR A 101 11.64 2.72 -13.55
CA TYR A 101 12.73 1.92 -14.08
C TYR A 101 12.96 2.34 -15.55
N PRO A 102 14.10 2.00 -16.14
CA PRO A 102 14.31 2.36 -17.55
C PRO A 102 13.25 1.83 -18.50
N GLY A 103 12.67 0.68 -18.18
CA GLY A 103 11.66 0.05 -19.04
C GLY A 103 10.25 -0.01 -18.50
N LYS A 104 10.03 0.43 -17.27
CA LYS A 104 8.73 0.31 -16.61
C LYS A 104 8.52 1.41 -15.58
N ARG A 105 7.26 1.74 -15.37
CA ARG A 105 6.85 2.60 -14.27
C ARG A 105 5.95 1.76 -13.36
N MET A 106 6.31 1.65 -12.09
CA MET A 106 5.59 0.80 -11.15
C MET A 106 5.08 1.60 -9.96
N LEU A 107 3.98 1.16 -9.40
CA LEU A 107 3.54 1.64 -8.10
C LEU A 107 4.02 0.64 -7.05
N ALA A 108 4.91 1.08 -6.18
CA ALA A 108 5.47 0.22 -5.14
C ALA A 108 4.68 0.38 -3.85
N ILE A 109 4.18 -0.73 -3.30
CA ILE A 109 3.58 -0.76 -1.98
C ILE A 109 4.73 -0.87 -0.99
N GLN A 110 4.92 0.17 -0.18
CA GLN A 110 6.05 0.23 0.76
C GLN A 110 5.69 -0.35 2.11
N PHE A 111 4.60 0.11 2.71
CA PHE A 111 4.14 -0.35 4.02
C PHE A 111 2.64 -0.56 4.01
N LEU A 112 2.19 -1.58 4.73
CA LEU A 112 0.79 -1.83 5.03
C LEU A 112 0.70 -2.25 6.49
N GLY A 113 -0.24 -1.70 7.20
CA GLY A 113 -0.42 -2.03 8.61
C GLY A 113 -1.82 -1.71 9.10
N GLY A 114 -2.19 -2.32 10.21
CA GLY A 114 -3.48 -2.03 10.84
C GLY A 114 -4.16 -3.26 11.37
N ASP A 115 -5.39 -3.06 11.78
CA ASP A 115 -6.26 -4.10 12.30
C ASP A 115 -7.27 -4.53 11.23
N LYS A 116 -7.89 -5.70 11.42
CA LYS A 116 -8.94 -6.19 10.51
C LYS A 116 -8.48 -6.23 9.05
N PHE A 117 -7.26 -6.66 8.86
CA PHE A 117 -6.56 -6.62 7.57
C PHE A 117 -7.40 -7.17 6.41
N ASN A 118 -8.03 -8.34 6.61
CA ASN A 118 -8.82 -8.99 5.57
C ASN A 118 -10.07 -8.20 5.18
N ASP A 119 -10.53 -7.30 6.04
CA ASP A 119 -11.75 -6.54 5.78
C ASP A 119 -11.51 -5.39 4.80
N TRP A 120 -10.28 -4.89 4.71
CA TRP A 120 -10.00 -3.70 3.89
C TRP A 120 -8.89 -3.85 2.86
N VAL A 121 -8.01 -4.86 2.99
CA VAL A 121 -6.82 -4.91 2.12
C VAL A 121 -7.17 -5.06 0.65
N TRP A 122 -8.19 -5.85 0.32
CA TRP A 122 -8.57 -6.05 -1.07
C TRP A 122 -9.10 -4.77 -1.71
N ASP A 123 -9.88 -4.01 -0.94
CA ASP A 123 -10.38 -2.72 -1.42
C ASP A 123 -9.22 -1.73 -1.60
N MET A 124 -8.25 -1.77 -0.69
CA MET A 124 -7.08 -0.91 -0.81
C MET A 124 -6.24 -1.27 -2.04
N LEU A 125 -6.03 -2.57 -2.29
CA LEU A 125 -5.29 -3.01 -3.47
C LEU A 125 -5.99 -2.59 -4.76
N GLU A 126 -7.32 -2.65 -4.78
CA GLU A 126 -8.08 -2.21 -5.93
C GLU A 126 -7.93 -0.72 -6.17
N ARG A 127 -7.95 0.07 -5.11
CA ARG A 127 -7.69 1.52 -5.21
C ARG A 127 -6.29 1.81 -5.71
N PHE A 128 -5.31 1.06 -5.22
CA PHE A 128 -3.94 1.19 -5.73
C PHE A 128 -3.88 0.90 -7.22
N ALA A 129 -4.58 -0.15 -7.66
CA ALA A 129 -4.61 -0.51 -9.08
C ALA A 129 -5.22 0.59 -9.94
N ASP A 130 -6.33 1.17 -9.49
CA ASP A 130 -6.98 2.26 -10.22
C ASP A 130 -6.07 3.50 -10.30
N TRP A 131 -5.46 3.85 -9.17
CA TRP A 131 -4.56 5.00 -9.12
C TRP A 131 -3.31 4.79 -9.98
N ALA A 132 -2.78 3.57 -9.97
CA ALA A 132 -1.62 3.22 -10.79
C ALA A 132 -1.94 3.38 -12.27
N LYS A 133 -3.11 2.93 -12.71
CA LYS A 133 -3.54 3.09 -14.10
C LYS A 133 -3.68 4.55 -14.47
N ASP A 134 -4.28 5.34 -13.59
CA ASP A 134 -4.46 6.77 -13.81
C ASP A 134 -3.12 7.51 -13.92
N ASN A 135 -2.07 6.95 -13.34
CA ASN A 135 -0.74 7.53 -13.37
C ASN A 135 0.21 6.81 -14.34
N ASN A 136 -0.36 6.09 -15.29
CA ASN A 136 0.39 5.42 -16.37
C ASN A 136 1.42 4.41 -15.88
N CYS A 137 1.12 3.72 -14.78
CA CYS A 137 1.96 2.65 -14.28
C CYS A 137 1.72 1.37 -15.07
N ASP A 138 2.77 0.59 -15.24
CA ASP A 138 2.70 -0.70 -15.90
C ASP A 138 2.23 -1.81 -14.95
N GLY A 139 2.33 -1.60 -13.65
CA GLY A 139 1.88 -2.56 -12.67
C GLY A 139 2.12 -2.09 -11.24
N ILE A 140 1.88 -3.00 -10.31
CA ILE A 140 2.08 -2.80 -8.88
C ILE A 140 3.06 -3.83 -8.37
N GLU A 141 3.99 -3.37 -7.55
CA GLU A 141 4.95 -4.25 -6.90
C GLU A 141 4.95 -3.98 -5.41
N ALA A 142 5.46 -4.91 -4.62
CA ALA A 142 5.48 -4.77 -3.17
C ALA A 142 6.79 -5.24 -2.57
N THR A 143 7.23 -4.53 -1.54
CA THR A 143 8.39 -4.91 -0.74
C THR A 143 7.97 -5.70 0.50
N ALA A 144 6.77 -6.23 0.47
CA ALA A 144 6.15 -6.87 1.62
C ALA A 144 6.87 -8.17 2.04
N ARG A 145 6.66 -8.54 3.29
CA ARG A 145 7.21 -9.77 3.83
C ARG A 145 6.63 -10.99 3.13
N MET A 146 7.34 -12.12 3.24
CA MET A 146 6.91 -13.40 2.68
C MET A 146 5.47 -13.76 3.03
N GLY A 147 5.04 -13.46 4.27
CA GLY A 147 3.67 -13.73 4.70
C GLY A 147 2.63 -12.98 3.89
N PHE A 148 2.92 -11.74 3.52
CA PHE A 148 2.04 -10.94 2.69
C PHE A 148 1.92 -11.56 1.29
N TRP A 149 3.04 -11.95 0.70
CA TRP A 149 3.06 -12.59 -0.61
C TRP A 149 2.28 -13.91 -0.61
N LYS A 150 2.47 -14.72 0.43
CA LYS A 150 1.71 -15.96 0.57
C LYS A 150 0.22 -15.68 0.60
N TRP A 151 -0.17 -14.64 1.32
CA TRP A 151 -1.57 -14.29 1.43
C TRP A 151 -2.15 -13.86 0.09
N LEU A 152 -1.41 -13.10 -0.71
CA LEU A 152 -1.82 -12.71 -2.05
C LEU A 152 -1.91 -13.91 -2.99
N GLU A 153 -0.99 -14.84 -2.88
CA GLU A 153 -0.94 -16.02 -3.75
C GLU A 153 -2.09 -16.99 -3.49
N GLN A 154 -2.66 -16.97 -2.32
CA GLN A 154 -3.78 -17.83 -1.98
C GLN A 154 -5.07 -17.42 -2.67
N ASP A 155 -5.08 -16.28 -3.27
CA ASP A 155 -6.22 -15.77 -3.99
C ASP A 155 -6.16 -16.09 -5.45
#